data_09d0b37b5d37b439021d868de5c9d743
#
_entry.id   09d0b37b5d37b439021d868de5c9d743
#
_cell.length_a   1.000
_cell.length_b   1.000
_cell.length_c   1.000
_cell.angle_alpha   90.00
_cell.angle_beta   90.00
_cell.angle_gamma   90.00
#
_symmetry.space_group_name_H-M   'P 1'
#
loop_
_entity.id
_entity.type
_entity.pdbx_description
1 polymer ?
#
loop_
_entity_poly.entity_id
_entity_poly.type
_entity_poly.pdbx_seq_one_letter_code
_entity_poly.pdbx_strand_id
1 'polypeptide(L)'
;KRSTVDAPTAFGRALPGECGKMVFTEATGCFGRQALERLDGTQRGLMACRMYEAAARNVFATAYEGRVAALAELHGFKYSKAAFRRVSSRWGSCSAQGGISLAVTLPLLPVELSDYVVLHELTHTVHFDHSAAFWQRLDACCNGRSKELRDRLKALRPETAFFIGE
;
A
#
# COMPACT_ATOMS: atom_id res chain seq x y z
N LYS A 1 -30.09 -15.68 5.07
CA LYS A 1 -30.32 -14.30 4.53
C LYS A 1 -28.94 -13.70 4.33
N ARG A 2 -28.53 -13.63 3.09
CA ARG A 2 -27.30 -12.95 2.67
C ARG A 2 -27.47 -11.47 2.91
N SER A 3 -26.76 -10.91 3.86
CA SER A 3 -26.53 -9.47 3.85
C SER A 3 -25.56 -9.23 2.69
N THR A 4 -26.07 -8.74 1.58
CA THR A 4 -25.26 -8.18 0.51
C THR A 4 -24.61 -6.93 1.06
N VAL A 5 -23.39 -7.08 1.53
CA VAL A 5 -22.49 -5.96 1.67
C VAL A 5 -21.77 -5.92 0.33
N ASP A 6 -22.00 -4.87 -0.42
CA ASP A 6 -21.41 -4.68 -1.73
C ASP A 6 -19.90 -4.92 -1.64
N ALA A 7 -19.43 -5.97 -2.32
CA ALA A 7 -18.03 -6.16 -2.54
C ALA A 7 -17.51 -4.91 -3.25
N PRO A 8 -16.34 -4.37 -2.88
CA PRO A 8 -15.75 -3.28 -3.62
C PRO A 8 -15.57 -3.75 -5.05
N THR A 9 -16.46 -3.27 -5.90
CA THR A 9 -16.41 -3.51 -7.34
C THR A 9 -15.12 -2.95 -7.86
N ALA A 10 -14.39 -3.79 -8.54
CA ALA A 10 -13.24 -3.48 -9.36
C ALA A 10 -12.18 -2.61 -8.64
N PHE A 11 -11.13 -3.22 -8.29
CA PHE A 11 -9.90 -2.70 -7.69
C PHE A 11 -9.29 -1.45 -8.36
N GLY A 12 -10.01 -0.79 -9.24
CA GLY A 12 -9.62 0.45 -9.87
C GLY A 12 -10.03 1.72 -9.13
N ARG A 13 -10.82 1.62 -8.05
CA ARG A 13 -11.42 2.79 -7.38
C ARG A 13 -11.66 2.68 -5.88
N ALA A 14 -10.96 1.83 -5.16
CA ALA A 14 -10.89 1.99 -3.72
C ALA A 14 -10.04 3.24 -3.43
N LEU A 15 -10.70 4.39 -3.36
CA LEU A 15 -10.07 5.65 -3.01
C LEU A 15 -9.68 5.60 -1.54
N PRO A 16 -8.50 6.14 -1.17
CA PRO A 16 -8.16 6.42 0.21
C PRO A 16 -9.23 7.39 0.76
N GLY A 17 -9.94 6.99 1.74
CA GLY A 17 -11.11 7.69 2.30
C GLY A 17 -12.32 6.78 2.46
N GLU A 18 -12.46 5.71 1.69
CA GLU A 18 -13.49 4.69 1.91
C GLU A 18 -13.03 3.51 2.77
N CYS A 19 -11.79 3.53 3.24
CA CYS A 19 -11.23 2.48 4.11
C CYS A 19 -11.90 2.40 5.51
N GLY A 20 -12.74 3.35 5.86
CA GLY A 20 -13.55 3.30 7.09
C GLY A 20 -14.67 2.25 7.09
N LYS A 21 -14.95 1.61 5.95
CA LYS A 21 -15.91 0.51 5.84
C LYS A 21 -15.20 -0.80 5.55
N MET A 22 -14.49 -1.33 6.53
CA MET A 22 -13.93 -2.68 6.44
C MET A 22 -15.07 -3.68 6.47
N VAL A 23 -15.34 -4.30 5.33
CA VAL A 23 -16.33 -5.37 5.20
C VAL A 23 -15.67 -6.68 5.53
N PHE A 24 -16.07 -7.27 6.64
CA PHE A 24 -15.64 -8.58 7.05
C PHE A 24 -16.51 -9.64 6.38
N THR A 25 -15.90 -10.55 5.61
CA THR A 25 -16.58 -11.72 5.07
C THR A 25 -16.29 -12.94 5.93
N GLU A 26 -17.25 -13.87 6.03
CA GLU A 26 -17.12 -15.13 6.77
C GLU A 26 -15.94 -16.00 6.30
N ALA A 27 -15.43 -15.76 5.10
CA ALA A 27 -14.34 -16.50 4.48
C ALA A 27 -12.94 -16.23 5.10
N THR A 28 -12.80 -15.17 5.92
CA THR A 28 -11.51 -14.81 6.54
C THR A 28 -11.33 -15.34 7.96
N GLY A 29 -12.16 -16.27 8.40
CA GLY A 29 -12.10 -16.81 9.77
C GLY A 29 -12.52 -15.80 10.83
N CYS A 30 -13.49 -14.98 10.52
CA CYS A 30 -13.95 -13.89 11.35
C CYS A 30 -14.53 -14.38 12.68
N PHE A 31 -14.11 -13.76 13.73
CA PHE A 31 -14.72 -13.83 15.04
C PHE A 31 -16.17 -13.32 14.93
N GLY A 32 -17.10 -14.05 15.54
CA GLY A 32 -18.49 -13.61 15.57
C GLY A 32 -18.63 -12.24 16.23
N ARG A 33 -19.69 -11.49 15.87
CA ARG A 33 -19.98 -10.15 16.40
C ARG A 33 -19.83 -10.07 17.92
N GLN A 34 -20.31 -11.09 18.65
CA GLN A 34 -20.21 -11.18 20.11
C GLN A 34 -18.77 -11.22 20.65
N ALA A 35 -17.83 -11.78 19.89
CA ALA A 35 -16.42 -11.80 20.28
C ALA A 35 -15.79 -10.40 20.13
N LEU A 36 -16.18 -9.64 19.12
CA LEU A 36 -15.72 -8.25 18.89
C LEU A 36 -16.27 -7.28 19.95
N GLU A 37 -17.49 -7.50 20.41
CA GLU A 37 -18.15 -6.69 21.45
C GLU A 37 -17.45 -6.79 22.81
N ARG A 38 -16.76 -7.91 23.09
CA ARG A 38 -16.01 -8.15 24.34
C ARG A 38 -14.61 -7.50 24.35
N LEU A 39 -14.14 -7.02 23.23
CA LEU A 39 -12.82 -6.38 23.13
C LEU A 39 -12.91 -4.92 23.56
N ASP A 40 -11.91 -4.42 24.26
CA ASP A 40 -11.74 -2.98 24.48
C ASP A 40 -11.33 -2.25 23.18
N GLY A 41 -11.30 -0.91 23.21
CA GLY A 41 -10.98 -0.10 22.04
C GLY A 41 -9.60 -0.43 21.44
N THR A 42 -8.60 -0.65 22.29
CA THR A 42 -7.22 -0.98 21.88
C THR A 42 -7.16 -2.37 21.23
N GLN A 43 -7.83 -3.34 21.83
CA GLN A 43 -7.90 -4.71 21.30
C GLN A 43 -8.62 -4.76 19.95
N ARG A 44 -9.72 -3.99 19.79
CA ARG A 44 -10.43 -3.85 18.52
C ARG A 44 -9.55 -3.24 17.45
N GLY A 45 -8.81 -2.19 17.78
CA GLY A 45 -7.86 -1.56 16.87
C GLY A 45 -6.76 -2.52 16.40
N LEU A 46 -6.13 -3.24 17.35
CA LEU A 46 -5.11 -4.25 17.02
C LEU A 46 -5.66 -5.38 16.15
N MET A 47 -6.89 -5.81 16.42
CA MET A 47 -7.55 -6.86 15.64
C MET A 47 -7.88 -6.37 14.24
N ALA A 48 -8.42 -5.16 14.09
CA ALA A 48 -8.66 -4.54 12.81
C ALA A 48 -7.38 -4.43 11.97
N CYS A 49 -6.27 -4.00 12.58
CA CYS A 49 -4.96 -3.97 11.93
C CYS A 49 -4.51 -5.36 11.44
N ARG A 50 -4.63 -6.39 12.27
CA ARG A 50 -4.25 -7.78 11.90
C ARG A 50 -5.13 -8.32 10.77
N MET A 51 -6.43 -8.05 10.80
CA MET A 51 -7.35 -8.49 9.76
C MET A 51 -7.10 -7.75 8.45
N TYR A 52 -6.86 -6.44 8.51
CA TYR A 52 -6.44 -5.66 7.36
C TYR A 52 -5.14 -6.21 6.76
N GLU A 53 -4.12 -6.48 7.57
CA GLU A 53 -2.85 -7.04 7.10
C GLU A 53 -3.04 -8.42 6.43
N ALA A 54 -3.94 -9.25 6.95
CA ALA A 54 -4.25 -10.55 6.34
C ALA A 54 -4.98 -10.38 5.01
N ALA A 55 -5.98 -9.50 4.94
CA ALA A 55 -6.69 -9.18 3.71
C ALA A 55 -5.75 -8.50 2.68
N ALA A 56 -4.91 -7.57 3.12
CA ALA A 56 -3.96 -6.88 2.28
C ALA A 56 -2.98 -7.84 1.60
N ARG A 57 -2.51 -8.87 2.30
CA ARG A 57 -1.62 -9.87 1.70
C ARG A 57 -2.24 -10.66 0.57
N ASN A 58 -3.53 -10.94 0.65
CA ASN A 58 -4.21 -11.82 -0.30
C ASN A 58 -4.90 -11.05 -1.44
N VAL A 59 -5.51 -9.91 -1.11
CA VAL A 59 -6.34 -9.15 -2.06
C VAL A 59 -5.55 -8.01 -2.68
N PHE A 60 -4.82 -7.25 -1.88
CA PHE A 60 -4.05 -6.10 -2.37
C PHE A 60 -2.76 -6.51 -3.07
N ALA A 61 -2.15 -7.66 -2.71
CA ALA A 61 -0.94 -8.11 -3.38
C ALA A 61 -1.16 -8.22 -4.89
N THR A 62 -2.21 -8.93 -5.32
CA THR A 62 -2.49 -9.13 -6.75
C THR A 62 -2.80 -7.81 -7.48
N ALA A 63 -3.59 -6.93 -6.86
CA ALA A 63 -3.95 -5.65 -7.49
C ALA A 63 -2.76 -4.70 -7.59
N TYR A 64 -1.92 -4.67 -6.55
CA TYR A 64 -0.73 -3.81 -6.57
C TYR A 64 0.42 -4.41 -7.40
N GLU A 65 0.50 -5.73 -7.55
CA GLU A 65 1.39 -6.34 -8.55
C GLU A 65 1.04 -5.82 -9.95
N GLY A 66 -0.24 -5.77 -10.30
CA GLY A 66 -0.73 -5.14 -11.53
C GLY A 66 -0.38 -3.64 -11.61
N ARG A 67 -0.49 -2.89 -10.50
CA ARG A 67 -0.11 -1.48 -10.45
C ARG A 67 1.38 -1.26 -10.62
N VAL A 68 2.21 -2.06 -9.97
CA VAL A 68 3.68 -2.02 -10.13
C VAL A 68 4.05 -2.34 -11.57
N ALA A 69 3.44 -3.37 -12.18
CA ALA A 69 3.68 -3.73 -13.58
C ALA A 69 3.29 -2.59 -14.54
N ALA A 70 2.12 -1.99 -14.35
CA ALA A 70 1.65 -0.90 -15.18
C ALA A 70 2.56 0.34 -15.10
N LEU A 71 3.01 0.72 -13.90
CA LEU A 71 3.93 1.84 -13.71
C LEU A 71 5.32 1.52 -14.27
N ALA A 72 5.79 0.28 -14.12
CA ALA A 72 7.06 -0.15 -14.69
C ALA A 72 7.03 -0.11 -16.22
N GLU A 73 5.97 -0.59 -16.84
CA GLU A 73 5.77 -0.55 -18.29
C GLU A 73 5.69 0.89 -18.79
N LEU A 74 4.84 1.71 -18.16
CA LEU A 74 4.64 3.13 -18.54
C LEU A 74 5.94 3.92 -18.55
N HIS A 75 6.82 3.66 -17.59
CA HIS A 75 8.07 4.40 -17.42
C HIS A 75 9.32 3.62 -17.88
N GLY A 76 9.17 2.43 -18.45
CA GLY A 76 10.27 1.64 -19.00
C GLY A 76 11.22 1.06 -17.94
N PHE A 77 10.71 0.74 -16.75
CA PHE A 77 11.48 0.07 -15.72
C PHE A 77 11.42 -1.46 -15.86
N LYS A 78 12.48 -2.13 -15.41
CA LYS A 78 12.54 -3.58 -15.29
C LYS A 78 12.75 -3.95 -13.83
N TYR A 79 11.98 -4.90 -13.34
CA TYR A 79 12.12 -5.43 -11.97
C TYR A 79 11.97 -6.96 -11.99
N SER A 80 12.46 -7.65 -10.97
CA SER A 80 12.40 -9.12 -10.93
C SER A 80 11.12 -9.64 -10.31
N LYS A 81 10.68 -9.03 -9.23
CA LYS A 81 9.43 -9.37 -8.51
C LYS A 81 8.99 -8.22 -7.61
N ALA A 82 7.71 -8.16 -7.31
CA ALA A 82 7.15 -7.30 -6.27
C ALA A 82 6.53 -8.16 -5.17
N ALA A 83 6.65 -7.74 -3.91
CA ALA A 83 6.05 -8.45 -2.78
C ALA A 83 5.61 -7.46 -1.71
N PHE A 84 4.49 -7.78 -1.02
CA PHE A 84 4.02 -7.03 0.14
C PHE A 84 4.57 -7.65 1.42
N ARG A 85 5.09 -6.79 2.29
CA ARG A 85 5.67 -7.19 3.57
C ARG A 85 5.16 -6.33 4.71
N ARG A 86 5.03 -6.94 5.88
CA ARG A 86 4.81 -6.17 7.10
C ARG A 86 6.11 -5.48 7.48
N VAL A 87 6.17 -4.18 7.29
CA VAL A 87 7.25 -3.30 7.71
C VAL A 87 6.68 -2.03 8.32
N SER A 88 7.32 -1.53 9.38
CA SER A 88 6.88 -0.35 10.11
C SER A 88 7.76 0.88 9.83
N SER A 89 9.00 0.68 9.39
CA SER A 89 10.00 1.74 9.28
C SER A 89 10.09 2.39 7.89
N ARG A 90 9.53 1.76 6.84
CA ARG A 90 9.63 2.24 5.46
C ARG A 90 8.43 1.79 4.64
N TRP A 91 8.11 2.54 3.59
CA TRP A 91 7.01 2.22 2.68
C TRP A 91 7.40 1.21 1.61
N GLY A 92 8.68 1.18 1.24
CA GLY A 92 9.20 0.26 0.25
C GLY A 92 10.71 0.00 0.40
N SER A 93 11.23 -0.92 -0.40
CA SER A 93 12.65 -1.15 -0.61
C SER A 93 12.88 -1.91 -1.91
N CYS A 94 14.00 -1.64 -2.58
CA CYS A 94 14.47 -2.38 -3.74
C CYS A 94 15.77 -3.12 -3.40
N SER A 95 15.86 -4.40 -3.79
CA SER A 95 17.10 -5.18 -3.68
C SER A 95 18.00 -4.96 -4.89
N ALA A 96 19.30 -5.30 -4.74
CA ALA A 96 20.27 -5.23 -5.85
C ALA A 96 19.89 -6.10 -7.05
N GLN A 97 19.04 -7.13 -6.85
CA GLN A 97 18.53 -8.00 -7.91
C GLN A 97 17.20 -7.48 -8.50
N GLY A 98 16.82 -6.24 -8.23
CA GLY A 98 15.58 -5.64 -8.73
C GLY A 98 14.30 -6.19 -8.08
N GLY A 99 14.40 -6.82 -6.92
CA GLY A 99 13.23 -7.25 -6.14
C GLY A 99 12.65 -6.09 -5.33
N ILE A 100 11.38 -5.78 -5.53
CA ILE A 100 10.67 -4.69 -4.85
C ILE A 100 9.87 -5.27 -3.66
N SER A 101 10.03 -4.68 -2.50
CA SER A 101 9.20 -4.97 -1.32
C SER A 101 8.44 -3.71 -0.93
N LEU A 102 7.12 -3.83 -0.76
CA LEU A 102 6.21 -2.74 -0.41
C LEU A 102 5.55 -3.04 0.94
N ALA A 103 5.28 -2.00 1.71
CA ALA A 103 4.54 -2.14 2.97
C ALA A 103 3.10 -2.58 2.70
N VAL A 104 2.56 -3.52 3.51
CA VAL A 104 1.14 -3.94 3.42
C VAL A 104 0.17 -2.80 3.68
N THR A 105 0.61 -1.73 4.33
CA THR A 105 -0.16 -0.51 4.58
C THR A 105 -0.09 0.52 3.44
N LEU A 106 0.73 0.28 2.42
CA LEU A 106 0.85 1.18 1.27
C LEU A 106 -0.50 1.53 0.61
N PRO A 107 -1.45 0.57 0.46
CA PRO A 107 -2.78 0.85 -0.10
C PRO A 107 -3.64 1.82 0.71
N LEU A 108 -3.28 2.12 1.94
CA LEU A 108 -3.98 3.11 2.77
C LEU A 108 -3.59 4.55 2.42
N LEU A 109 -2.49 4.75 1.70
CA LEU A 109 -2.08 6.06 1.24
C LEU A 109 -2.97 6.55 0.09
N PRO A 110 -3.08 7.88 -0.09
CA PRO A 110 -3.55 8.46 -1.34
C PRO A 110 -2.82 7.84 -2.53
N VAL A 111 -3.57 7.56 -3.61
CA VAL A 111 -3.04 6.85 -4.80
C VAL A 111 -1.75 7.49 -5.33
N GLU A 112 -1.70 8.82 -5.37
CA GLU A 112 -0.52 9.55 -5.83
C GLU A 112 0.72 9.34 -4.95
N LEU A 113 0.54 9.16 -3.63
CA LEU A 113 1.63 8.85 -2.71
C LEU A 113 2.05 7.38 -2.79
N SER A 114 1.08 6.48 -2.99
CA SER A 114 1.36 5.07 -3.26
C SER A 114 2.16 4.90 -4.56
N ASP A 115 1.73 5.57 -5.62
CA ASP A 115 2.42 5.55 -6.90
C ASP A 115 3.83 6.13 -6.79
N TYR A 116 3.97 7.24 -6.04
CA TYR A 116 5.29 7.82 -5.77
C TYR A 116 6.23 6.81 -5.10
N VAL A 117 5.75 6.06 -4.10
CA VAL A 117 6.58 5.01 -3.45
C VAL A 117 6.96 3.92 -4.45
N VAL A 118 6.01 3.44 -5.24
CA VAL A 118 6.29 2.43 -6.28
C VAL A 118 7.32 2.94 -7.29
N LEU A 119 7.17 4.17 -7.79
CA LEU A 119 8.12 4.78 -8.72
C LEU A 119 9.49 5.00 -8.09
N HIS A 120 9.55 5.34 -6.81
CA HIS A 120 10.80 5.46 -6.07
C HIS A 120 11.56 4.12 -6.03
N GLU A 121 10.87 3.03 -5.69
CA GLU A 121 11.48 1.69 -5.66
C GLU A 121 11.82 1.18 -7.06
N LEU A 122 11.01 1.48 -8.07
CA LEU A 122 11.34 1.17 -9.47
C LEU A 122 12.56 1.95 -9.95
N THR A 123 12.73 3.21 -9.53
CA THR A 123 13.91 4.00 -9.88
C THR A 123 15.19 3.39 -9.32
N HIS A 124 15.12 2.73 -8.16
CA HIS A 124 16.25 1.99 -7.59
C HIS A 124 16.67 0.76 -8.41
N THR A 125 15.85 0.26 -9.33
CA THR A 125 16.29 -0.81 -10.24
C THR A 125 17.31 -0.33 -11.28
N VAL A 126 17.44 0.99 -11.46
CA VAL A 126 18.38 1.63 -12.41
C VAL A 126 19.45 2.43 -11.66
N HIS A 127 19.07 3.12 -10.59
CA HIS A 127 19.96 3.98 -9.79
C HIS A 127 19.87 3.52 -8.34
N PHE A 128 20.90 2.81 -7.86
CA PHE A 128 20.92 2.23 -6.50
C PHE A 128 21.09 3.25 -5.38
N ASP A 129 21.66 4.40 -5.70
CA ASP A 129 21.87 5.52 -4.79
C ASP A 129 20.85 6.64 -5.03
N HIS A 130 20.77 7.59 -4.12
CA HIS A 130 19.96 8.79 -4.28
C HIS A 130 20.76 9.95 -4.91
N SER A 131 21.51 9.65 -5.98
CA SER A 131 22.27 10.63 -6.76
C SER A 131 21.37 11.61 -7.50
N ALA A 132 21.98 12.62 -8.12
CA ALA A 132 21.24 13.56 -8.97
C ALA A 132 20.50 12.85 -10.12
N ALA A 133 21.09 11.79 -10.68
CA ALA A 133 20.45 10.99 -11.74
C ALA A 133 19.19 10.25 -11.23
N PHE A 134 19.23 9.70 -10.00
CA PHE A 134 18.05 9.12 -9.37
C PHE A 134 16.91 10.12 -9.25
N TRP A 135 17.18 11.29 -8.67
CA TRP A 135 16.15 12.32 -8.47
C TRP A 135 15.59 12.86 -9.79
N GLN A 136 16.46 13.07 -10.78
CA GLN A 136 16.04 13.50 -12.12
C GLN A 136 15.12 12.47 -12.77
N ARG A 137 15.47 11.19 -12.68
CA ARG A 137 14.66 10.09 -13.22
C ARG A 137 13.30 9.98 -12.52
N LEU A 138 13.29 10.00 -11.19
CA LEU A 138 12.07 9.95 -10.40
C LEU A 138 11.17 11.17 -10.66
N ASP A 139 11.75 12.34 -10.75
CA ASP A 139 11.01 13.59 -11.01
C ASP A 139 10.33 13.58 -12.39
N ALA A 140 11.00 13.05 -13.39
CA ALA A 140 10.41 12.84 -14.72
C ALA A 140 9.20 11.88 -14.66
N CYS A 141 9.25 10.84 -13.84
CA CYS A 141 8.13 9.90 -13.64
C CYS A 141 6.97 10.53 -12.86
N CYS A 142 7.24 11.53 -12.03
CA CYS A 142 6.27 12.22 -11.18
C CYS A 142 5.78 13.56 -11.76
N ASN A 143 6.01 13.83 -13.03
CA ASN A 143 5.66 15.10 -13.72
C ASN A 143 6.19 16.34 -12.97
N GLY A 144 7.44 16.31 -12.50
CA GLY A 144 8.08 17.38 -11.77
C GLY A 144 7.66 17.55 -10.31
N ARG A 145 6.90 16.60 -9.74
CA ARG A 145 6.32 16.70 -8.39
C ARG A 145 7.01 15.82 -7.36
N SER A 146 8.14 15.21 -7.67
CA SER A 146 8.79 14.22 -6.78
C SER A 146 9.12 14.82 -5.40
N LYS A 147 9.56 16.08 -5.34
CA LYS A 147 9.87 16.78 -4.08
C LYS A 147 8.63 17.01 -3.23
N GLU A 148 7.53 17.49 -3.83
CA GLU A 148 6.26 17.71 -3.15
C GLU A 148 5.73 16.39 -2.54
N LEU A 149 5.67 15.33 -3.36
CA LEU A 149 5.18 14.02 -2.94
C LEU A 149 6.04 13.42 -1.82
N ARG A 150 7.36 13.59 -1.91
CA ARG A 150 8.29 13.19 -0.85
C ARG A 150 8.03 13.91 0.46
N ASP A 151 7.82 15.22 0.40
CA ASP A 151 7.63 16.01 1.61
C ASP A 151 6.28 15.70 2.27
N ARG A 152 5.24 15.45 1.48
CA ARG A 152 3.95 14.93 1.98
C ARG A 152 4.10 13.54 2.62
N LEU A 153 4.85 12.64 1.98
CA LEU A 153 5.05 11.29 2.49
C LEU A 153 5.85 11.26 3.81
N LYS A 154 6.76 12.20 4.03
CA LYS A 154 7.55 12.30 5.27
C LYS A 154 6.69 12.49 6.53
N ALA A 155 5.53 13.12 6.40
CA ALA A 155 4.60 13.32 7.50
C ALA A 155 3.88 12.01 7.90
N LEU A 156 3.97 10.97 7.09
CA LEU A 156 3.26 9.71 7.24
C LEU A 156 4.22 8.57 7.58
N ARG A 157 3.77 7.64 8.40
CA ARG A 157 4.51 6.43 8.77
C ARG A 157 3.68 5.20 8.47
N PRO A 158 4.30 4.06 8.04
CA PRO A 158 3.56 2.83 7.77
C PRO A 158 2.74 2.33 8.97
N GLU A 159 3.25 2.47 10.18
CA GLU A 159 2.55 2.11 11.42
C GLU A 159 1.36 2.99 11.74
N THR A 160 1.35 4.25 11.29
CA THR A 160 0.28 5.20 11.56
C THR A 160 -0.73 5.30 10.42
N ALA A 161 -0.51 4.59 9.32
CA ALA A 161 -1.38 4.64 8.14
C ALA A 161 -2.82 4.21 8.44
N PHE A 162 -3.05 3.40 9.48
CA PHE A 162 -4.38 3.00 9.92
C PHE A 162 -5.21 4.14 10.55
N PHE A 163 -4.58 5.26 10.90
CA PHE A 163 -5.21 6.40 11.59
C PHE A 163 -5.38 7.63 10.69
N ILE A 164 -5.13 7.51 9.39
CA ILE A 164 -5.20 8.63 8.43
C ILE A 164 -6.64 8.87 7.91
N GLY A 165 -7.64 8.33 8.54
CA GLY A 165 -9.04 8.35 8.09
C GLY A 165 -10.02 9.11 8.99
N GLU A 166 -9.57 10.07 9.83
CA GLU A 166 -10.45 10.96 10.58
C GLU A 166 -10.54 12.34 9.95
#